data_731cf63126c7b13cdd3a6645caabbec0
#
_entry.id   731cf63126c7b13cdd3a6645caabbec0
#
_cell.length_a   1.000
_cell.length_b   1.000
_cell.length_c   1.000
_cell.angle_alpha   90.00
_cell.angle_beta   90.00
_cell.angle_gamma   90.00
#
_symmetry.space_group_name_H-M   'P 1'
#
loop_
_entity.id
_entity.type
_entity.pdbx_description
1 polymer ?
#
loop_
_entity_poly.entity_id
_entity_poly.type
_entity_poly.pdbx_seq_one_letter_code
_entity_poly.pdbx_strand_id
1 'polypeptide(L)'
;MIVKEVKFNSDAKDPLIKGINTVCDAVASTMGYRGRTVLIESAGGLPIVTKDGVSVAESIFLEDATESLGAEFVKQACRKTVNEAGDSTTCTAVLTKAILKSAESALALGVSAIDVKNGIDSAVKDVVEHLKANARQVDDSYLYDVARISSNNDEFLGGIIADAFIKAGKNGVVSYEESDTSETYVDFINGLPIARGYEFEGFVNKPENRSIEFANNPYILLSNRRFQNIRELLPVIEFCHKSNRELLIVSEMEFEVMKVLYANKKNGLKVAVIIPPSIGEKRRDYLTDISLVTGGLIVDLDTSTNIEGYDMNELLGSCSRLTVTKEDTVLFFNEEQNKEGVEAKIKELEEVIKNSNNKLEKEYLKDRISKLACGVSVIKVGASTEVELKEKIDRVDDAINAVKSALSEGVVSGGGLALYEASKSIKKGSAGYQALLSAIKAPIKTILSNADVKLEDVEEKLGNGIGYDVKEYETCNMFERGIIDPLKAIRLALENAASVATTVLLTNTTITNKRSV
;
A
#
# COMPACT_ATOMS: atom_id res chain seq x y z
N MET A 1 -36.57 -2.74 -12.80
CA MET A 1 -36.59 -2.30 -11.39
C MET A 1 -36.05 -3.45 -10.56
N ILE A 2 -34.97 -3.25 -9.79
CA ILE A 2 -34.37 -4.31 -8.97
C ILE A 2 -35.18 -4.40 -7.66
N VAL A 3 -35.76 -5.56 -7.39
CA VAL A 3 -36.53 -5.81 -6.16
C VAL A 3 -35.55 -5.86 -4.98
N LYS A 4 -35.86 -5.13 -3.92
CA LYS A 4 -35.07 -5.10 -2.68
C LYS A 4 -35.72 -5.96 -1.61
N GLU A 5 -34.89 -6.61 -0.81
CA GLU A 5 -35.26 -7.27 0.43
C GLU A 5 -34.77 -6.43 1.59
N VAL A 6 -35.63 -6.21 2.59
CA VAL A 6 -35.29 -5.42 3.78
C VAL A 6 -35.43 -6.33 4.99
N LYS A 7 -34.34 -6.47 5.77
CA LYS A 7 -34.28 -7.23 7.01
C LYS A 7 -34.00 -6.29 8.18
N PHE A 8 -34.53 -6.60 9.35
CA PHE A 8 -34.42 -5.77 10.56
C PHE A 8 -33.88 -6.57 11.74
N ASN A 9 -33.29 -5.88 12.70
CA ASN A 9 -32.86 -6.45 13.99
C ASN A 9 -31.96 -7.70 13.80
N SER A 10 -32.26 -8.80 14.50
CA SER A 10 -31.52 -10.07 14.41
C SER A 10 -31.51 -10.65 13.01
N ASP A 11 -32.62 -10.57 12.25
CA ASP A 11 -32.71 -11.09 10.89
C ASP A 11 -31.73 -10.38 9.92
N ALA A 12 -31.38 -9.14 10.23
CA ALA A 12 -30.36 -8.39 9.49
C ALA A 12 -28.96 -8.67 10.04
N LYS A 13 -28.79 -8.67 11.37
CA LYS A 13 -27.50 -8.66 12.04
C LYS A 13 -26.82 -10.03 12.05
N ASP A 14 -27.57 -11.10 12.34
CA ASP A 14 -27.00 -12.44 12.48
C ASP A 14 -26.40 -12.95 11.15
N PRO A 15 -27.09 -12.86 9.98
CA PRO A 15 -26.48 -13.22 8.71
C PRO A 15 -25.28 -12.33 8.34
N LEU A 16 -25.36 -11.02 8.65
CA LEU A 16 -24.25 -10.09 8.40
C LEU A 16 -22.98 -10.53 9.14
N ILE A 17 -23.10 -10.84 10.44
CA ILE A 17 -22.00 -11.31 11.29
C ILE A 17 -21.51 -12.69 10.83
N LYS A 18 -22.41 -13.57 10.39
CA LYS A 18 -22.03 -14.88 9.85
C LYS A 18 -21.15 -14.74 8.62
N GLY A 19 -21.50 -13.83 7.68
CA GLY A 19 -20.70 -13.53 6.50
C GLY A 19 -19.31 -12.99 6.86
N ILE A 20 -19.23 -12.07 7.83
CA ILE A 20 -17.97 -11.56 8.39
C ILE A 20 -17.12 -12.70 8.95
N ASN A 21 -17.70 -13.54 9.81
CA ASN A 21 -16.99 -14.63 10.44
C ASN A 21 -16.45 -15.63 9.42
N THR A 22 -17.21 -15.93 8.37
CA THR A 22 -16.80 -16.85 7.30
C THR A 22 -15.51 -16.38 6.61
N VAL A 23 -15.45 -15.10 6.23
CA VAL A 23 -14.24 -14.53 5.61
C VAL A 23 -13.09 -14.48 6.61
N CYS A 24 -13.34 -13.99 7.83
CA CYS A 24 -12.30 -13.84 8.84
C CYS A 24 -11.69 -15.19 9.25
N ASP A 25 -12.47 -16.26 9.33
CA ASP A 25 -11.97 -17.60 9.69
C ASP A 25 -11.11 -18.21 8.59
N ALA A 26 -11.52 -18.06 7.34
CA ALA A 26 -10.71 -18.49 6.21
C ALA A 26 -9.36 -17.76 6.17
N VAL A 27 -9.38 -16.43 6.29
CA VAL A 27 -8.18 -15.60 6.30
C VAL A 27 -7.30 -15.87 7.53
N ALA A 28 -7.88 -16.03 8.73
CA ALA A 28 -7.13 -16.29 9.96
C ALA A 28 -6.29 -17.57 9.91
N SER A 29 -6.72 -18.56 9.10
CA SER A 29 -5.98 -19.82 8.94
C SER A 29 -4.58 -19.62 8.31
N THR A 30 -4.37 -18.53 7.58
CA THR A 30 -3.09 -18.22 6.91
C THR A 30 -2.12 -17.45 7.82
N MET A 31 -2.55 -17.01 9.02
CA MET A 31 -1.80 -16.07 9.86
C MET A 31 -0.54 -16.68 10.47
N GLY A 32 0.58 -15.96 10.32
CA GLY A 32 1.86 -16.29 10.97
C GLY A 32 2.68 -17.35 10.25
N TYR A 33 3.89 -17.62 10.73
CA TYR A 33 4.84 -18.57 10.12
C TYR A 33 4.24 -19.98 9.91
N ARG A 34 3.45 -20.47 10.88
CA ARG A 34 2.73 -21.75 10.82
C ARG A 34 1.35 -21.64 10.16
N GLY A 35 1.03 -20.51 9.53
CA GLY A 35 -0.19 -20.34 8.76
C GLY A 35 -0.34 -21.40 7.66
N ARG A 36 -1.58 -21.83 7.45
CA ARG A 36 -1.92 -22.91 6.50
C ARG A 36 -2.20 -22.34 5.12
N THR A 37 -1.91 -23.13 4.10
CA THR A 37 -2.24 -22.81 2.72
C THR A 37 -3.73 -23.03 2.45
N VAL A 38 -4.33 -22.12 1.68
CA VAL A 38 -5.72 -22.20 1.23
C VAL A 38 -5.74 -22.59 -0.25
N LEU A 39 -6.67 -23.49 -0.59
CA LEU A 39 -6.95 -23.89 -1.98
C LEU A 39 -8.21 -23.17 -2.45
N ILE A 40 -8.10 -22.47 -3.58
CA ILE A 40 -9.20 -21.72 -4.18
C ILE A 40 -9.53 -22.36 -5.54
N GLU A 41 -10.80 -22.70 -5.74
CA GLU A 41 -11.27 -23.19 -7.03
C GLU A 41 -11.20 -22.08 -8.10
N SER A 42 -10.62 -22.40 -9.26
CA SER A 42 -10.57 -21.51 -10.40
C SER A 42 -11.55 -21.97 -11.49
N ALA A 43 -12.35 -21.04 -12.01
CA ALA A 43 -13.34 -21.33 -13.06
C ALA A 43 -12.69 -21.74 -14.39
N GLY A 44 -12.31 -22.98 -14.51
CA GLY A 44 -11.77 -23.59 -15.75
C GLY A 44 -10.25 -23.77 -15.76
N GLY A 45 -9.56 -23.66 -14.62
CA GLY A 45 -8.12 -23.85 -14.50
C GLY A 45 -7.71 -24.76 -13.33
N LEU A 46 -6.41 -24.80 -13.06
CA LEU A 46 -5.88 -25.45 -11.87
C LEU A 46 -6.27 -24.66 -10.62
N PRO A 47 -6.49 -25.33 -9.46
CA PRO A 47 -6.75 -24.65 -8.19
C PRO A 47 -5.62 -23.66 -7.87
N ILE A 48 -6.00 -22.48 -7.36
CA ILE A 48 -5.04 -21.50 -6.85
C ILE A 48 -4.63 -21.94 -5.44
N VAL A 49 -3.34 -21.99 -5.21
CA VAL A 49 -2.73 -22.36 -3.92
C VAL A 49 -2.11 -21.09 -3.35
N THR A 50 -2.64 -20.58 -2.24
CA THR A 50 -2.15 -19.32 -1.68
C THR A 50 -2.14 -19.32 -0.16
N LYS A 51 -1.27 -18.47 0.43
CA LYS A 51 -1.29 -18.05 1.83
C LYS A 51 -1.64 -16.56 1.97
N ASP A 52 -1.80 -15.83 0.85
CA ASP A 52 -2.15 -14.43 0.88
C ASP A 52 -3.58 -14.22 1.36
N GLY A 53 -3.72 -13.39 2.40
CA GLY A 53 -5.02 -13.08 3.02
C GLY A 53 -5.95 -12.28 2.13
N VAL A 54 -5.43 -11.44 1.19
CA VAL A 54 -6.24 -10.68 0.24
C VAL A 54 -6.89 -11.61 -0.75
N SER A 55 -6.09 -12.48 -1.40
CA SER A 55 -6.56 -13.47 -2.37
C SER A 55 -7.61 -14.40 -1.76
N VAL A 56 -7.38 -14.85 -0.51
CA VAL A 56 -8.36 -15.67 0.22
C VAL A 56 -9.65 -14.89 0.46
N ALA A 57 -9.58 -13.68 0.98
CA ALA A 57 -10.77 -12.87 1.24
C ALA A 57 -11.58 -12.61 -0.02
N GLU A 58 -10.91 -12.19 -1.11
CA GLU A 58 -11.56 -11.84 -2.39
C GLU A 58 -12.24 -13.03 -3.06
N SER A 59 -11.72 -14.25 -2.87
CA SER A 59 -12.27 -15.45 -3.48
C SER A 59 -13.60 -15.91 -2.85
N ILE A 60 -13.98 -15.40 -1.68
CA ILE A 60 -15.17 -15.86 -0.95
C ILE A 60 -16.40 -15.11 -1.44
N PHE A 61 -17.30 -15.81 -2.08
CA PHE A 61 -18.62 -15.33 -2.49
C PHE A 61 -19.69 -16.17 -1.79
N LEU A 62 -20.61 -15.51 -1.08
CA LEU A 62 -21.67 -16.19 -0.33
C LEU A 62 -23.01 -16.09 -1.04
N GLU A 63 -23.81 -17.14 -0.94
CA GLU A 63 -25.11 -17.25 -1.62
C GLU A 63 -26.15 -16.30 -1.02
N ASP A 64 -26.27 -16.23 0.33
CA ASP A 64 -27.17 -15.28 0.99
C ASP A 64 -26.69 -13.84 0.79
N ALA A 65 -27.59 -12.97 0.36
CA ALA A 65 -27.28 -11.59 0.03
C ALA A 65 -26.82 -10.77 1.26
N THR A 66 -27.33 -11.07 2.46
CA THR A 66 -26.96 -10.39 3.71
C THR A 66 -25.62 -10.90 4.22
N GLU A 67 -25.36 -12.22 4.15
CA GLU A 67 -24.04 -12.79 4.45
C GLU A 67 -22.97 -12.23 3.50
N SER A 68 -23.30 -12.14 2.21
CA SER A 68 -22.41 -11.54 1.19
C SER A 68 -22.10 -10.07 1.47
N LEU A 69 -23.09 -9.31 1.98
CA LEU A 69 -22.87 -7.92 2.41
C LEU A 69 -21.90 -7.84 3.60
N GLY A 70 -22.03 -8.75 4.58
CA GLY A 70 -21.09 -8.86 5.69
C GLY A 70 -19.67 -9.20 5.25
N ALA A 71 -19.54 -10.16 4.35
CA ALA A 71 -18.26 -10.54 3.74
C ALA A 71 -17.59 -9.33 3.05
N GLU A 72 -18.36 -8.52 2.30
CA GLU A 72 -17.84 -7.35 1.58
C GLU A 72 -17.31 -6.26 2.53
N PHE A 73 -17.91 -6.06 3.71
CA PHE A 73 -17.38 -5.13 4.70
C PHE A 73 -15.95 -5.52 5.16
N VAL A 74 -15.68 -6.80 5.38
CA VAL A 74 -14.34 -7.28 5.73
C VAL A 74 -13.38 -7.09 4.57
N LYS A 75 -13.78 -7.47 3.36
CA LYS A 75 -12.97 -7.28 2.15
C LYS A 75 -12.57 -5.82 1.97
N GLN A 76 -13.50 -4.88 2.16
CA GLN A 76 -13.21 -3.45 2.08
C GLN A 76 -12.17 -3.01 3.12
N ALA A 77 -12.28 -3.48 4.37
CA ALA A 77 -11.29 -3.17 5.40
C ALA A 77 -9.90 -3.71 5.02
N CYS A 78 -9.84 -4.96 4.54
CA CYS A 78 -8.62 -5.61 4.08
C CYS A 78 -7.99 -4.86 2.90
N ARG A 79 -8.77 -4.54 1.85
CA ARG A 79 -8.32 -3.75 0.70
C ARG A 79 -7.78 -2.39 1.12
N LYS A 80 -8.47 -1.70 2.04
CA LYS A 80 -8.04 -0.40 2.53
C LYS A 80 -6.70 -0.51 3.26
N THR A 81 -6.52 -1.51 4.11
CA THR A 81 -5.26 -1.72 4.84
C THR A 81 -4.10 -1.98 3.87
N VAL A 82 -4.28 -2.88 2.89
CA VAL A 82 -3.26 -3.16 1.88
C VAL A 82 -2.97 -1.93 1.02
N ASN A 83 -3.98 -1.21 0.58
CA ASN A 83 -3.78 -0.01 -0.25
C ASN A 83 -3.00 1.09 0.47
N GLU A 84 -3.05 1.18 1.80
CA GLU A 84 -2.40 2.23 2.59
C GLU A 84 -1.09 1.77 3.26
N ALA A 85 -0.96 0.48 3.58
CA ALA A 85 0.21 -0.09 4.27
C ALA A 85 0.93 -1.21 3.51
N GLY A 86 0.29 -1.75 2.47
CA GLY A 86 0.84 -2.83 1.64
C GLY A 86 0.77 -4.23 2.26
N ASP A 87 0.44 -4.36 3.54
CA ASP A 87 0.41 -5.62 4.29
C ASP A 87 -0.64 -5.56 5.42
N SER A 88 -0.71 -6.62 6.24
CA SER A 88 -1.58 -6.77 7.44
C SER A 88 -3.05 -7.03 7.17
N THR A 89 -3.39 -7.56 6.01
CA THR A 89 -4.75 -8.02 5.66
C THR A 89 -5.27 -9.04 6.68
N THR A 90 -4.48 -10.05 6.97
CA THR A 90 -4.85 -11.13 7.90
C THR A 90 -5.07 -10.59 9.31
N CYS A 91 -4.23 -9.66 9.76
CA CYS A 91 -4.39 -8.98 11.04
C CYS A 91 -5.70 -8.18 11.10
N THR A 92 -6.04 -7.46 10.02
CA THR A 92 -7.31 -6.70 9.90
C THR A 92 -8.53 -7.61 10.04
N ALA A 93 -8.56 -8.74 9.35
CA ALA A 93 -9.65 -9.69 9.43
C ALA A 93 -9.79 -10.30 10.84
N VAL A 94 -8.69 -10.74 11.44
CA VAL A 94 -8.66 -11.31 12.80
C VAL A 94 -9.14 -10.27 13.83
N LEU A 95 -8.67 -9.03 13.75
CA LEU A 95 -9.10 -7.94 14.63
C LEU A 95 -10.58 -7.61 14.44
N THR A 96 -11.08 -7.55 13.20
CA THR A 96 -12.50 -7.25 12.92
C THR A 96 -13.41 -8.24 13.61
N LYS A 97 -13.15 -9.53 13.46
CA LYS A 97 -13.92 -10.58 14.14
C LYS A 97 -13.83 -10.48 15.67
N ALA A 98 -12.63 -10.29 16.20
CA ALA A 98 -12.40 -10.24 17.64
C ALA A 98 -13.09 -9.02 18.28
N ILE A 99 -13.03 -7.84 17.63
CA ILE A 99 -13.69 -6.61 18.09
C ILE A 99 -15.21 -6.81 18.09
N LEU A 100 -15.79 -7.34 17.00
CA LEU A 100 -17.21 -7.64 16.93
C LEU A 100 -17.65 -8.56 18.06
N LYS A 101 -16.98 -9.69 18.23
CA LYS A 101 -17.30 -10.66 19.28
C LYS A 101 -17.23 -10.07 20.69
N SER A 102 -16.21 -9.26 20.97
CA SER A 102 -16.07 -8.60 22.28
C SER A 102 -17.12 -7.51 22.48
N ALA A 103 -17.47 -6.77 21.42
CA ALA A 103 -18.52 -5.75 21.44
C ALA A 103 -19.92 -6.37 21.67
N GLU A 104 -20.22 -7.50 21.05
CA GLU A 104 -21.47 -8.25 21.29
C GLU A 104 -21.59 -8.70 22.77
N SER A 105 -20.50 -9.11 23.37
CA SER A 105 -20.48 -9.45 24.79
C SER A 105 -20.81 -8.24 25.68
N ALA A 106 -20.34 -7.05 25.32
CA ALA A 106 -20.68 -5.81 26.02
C ALA A 106 -22.17 -5.40 25.84
N LEU A 107 -22.72 -5.61 24.63
CA LEU A 107 -24.15 -5.41 24.38
C LEU A 107 -25.02 -6.38 25.21
N ALA A 108 -24.62 -7.63 25.32
CA ALA A 108 -25.33 -8.63 26.11
C ALA A 108 -25.39 -8.27 27.60
N LEU A 109 -24.45 -7.46 28.11
CA LEU A 109 -24.47 -6.89 29.46
C LEU A 109 -25.37 -5.64 29.59
N GLY A 110 -26.11 -5.27 28.55
CA GLY A 110 -27.05 -4.15 28.53
C GLY A 110 -26.44 -2.78 28.23
N VAL A 111 -25.20 -2.71 27.76
CA VAL A 111 -24.57 -1.44 27.36
C VAL A 111 -25.09 -1.03 25.98
N SER A 112 -25.37 0.26 25.77
CA SER A 112 -25.86 0.73 24.47
C SER A 112 -24.80 0.59 23.37
N ALA A 113 -25.22 0.32 22.12
CA ALA A 113 -24.31 0.17 20.99
C ALA A 113 -23.47 1.45 20.75
N ILE A 114 -24.04 2.62 20.99
CA ILE A 114 -23.36 3.91 20.86
C ILE A 114 -22.26 4.06 21.92
N ASP A 115 -22.55 3.65 23.18
CA ASP A 115 -21.54 3.72 24.26
C ASP A 115 -20.41 2.71 24.04
N VAL A 116 -20.74 1.51 23.54
CA VAL A 116 -19.71 0.52 23.15
C VAL A 116 -18.84 1.07 22.03
N LYS A 117 -19.43 1.64 20.97
CA LYS A 117 -18.69 2.29 19.89
C LYS A 117 -17.78 3.39 20.41
N ASN A 118 -18.29 4.33 21.20
CA ASN A 118 -17.50 5.45 21.73
C ASN A 118 -16.34 4.95 22.60
N GLY A 119 -16.55 3.87 23.35
CA GLY A 119 -15.52 3.21 24.14
C GLY A 119 -14.42 2.58 23.26
N ILE A 120 -14.81 1.90 22.17
CA ILE A 120 -13.89 1.32 21.19
C ILE A 120 -13.07 2.45 20.52
N ASP A 121 -13.72 3.51 20.03
CA ASP A 121 -13.04 4.62 19.36
C ASP A 121 -12.03 5.33 20.27
N SER A 122 -12.35 5.47 21.57
CA SER A 122 -11.39 6.01 22.54
C SER A 122 -10.22 5.07 22.78
N ALA A 123 -10.48 3.78 22.93
CA ALA A 123 -9.44 2.79 23.15
C ALA A 123 -8.50 2.65 21.96
N VAL A 124 -9.02 2.73 20.71
CA VAL A 124 -8.18 2.75 19.49
C VAL A 124 -7.16 3.87 19.54
N LYS A 125 -7.56 5.09 19.91
CA LYS A 125 -6.64 6.24 20.01
C LYS A 125 -5.52 5.98 21.03
N ASP A 126 -5.88 5.52 22.22
CA ASP A 126 -4.91 5.27 23.28
C ASP A 126 -3.95 4.11 22.92
N VAL A 127 -4.45 3.06 22.25
CA VAL A 127 -3.63 1.96 21.74
C VAL A 127 -2.67 2.45 20.65
N VAL A 128 -3.14 3.25 19.71
CA VAL A 128 -2.30 3.84 18.65
C VAL A 128 -1.22 4.74 19.25
N GLU A 129 -1.52 5.55 20.25
CA GLU A 129 -0.54 6.37 20.95
C GLU A 129 0.50 5.50 21.66
N HIS A 130 0.06 4.42 22.32
CA HIS A 130 0.97 3.46 22.95
C HIS A 130 1.91 2.79 21.93
N LEU A 131 1.38 2.35 20.79
CA LEU A 131 2.19 1.75 19.73
C LEU A 131 3.23 2.75 19.19
N LYS A 132 2.84 4.01 18.94
CA LYS A 132 3.75 5.09 18.49
C LYS A 132 4.85 5.38 19.50
N ALA A 133 4.51 5.38 20.79
CA ALA A 133 5.48 5.63 21.86
C ALA A 133 6.54 4.52 21.99
N ASN A 134 6.21 3.28 21.60
CA ASN A 134 7.10 2.12 21.69
C ASN A 134 7.74 1.74 20.32
N ALA A 135 7.46 2.49 19.28
CA ALA A 135 8.05 2.27 17.96
C ALA A 135 9.53 2.61 17.94
N ARG A 136 10.32 1.81 17.21
CA ARG A 136 11.73 2.04 16.94
C ARG A 136 11.94 2.55 15.53
N GLN A 137 12.88 3.47 15.34
CA GLN A 137 13.29 3.89 14.01
C GLN A 137 14.02 2.76 13.30
N VAL A 138 13.83 2.69 11.99
CA VAL A 138 14.41 1.65 11.16
C VAL A 138 15.88 1.98 10.84
N ASP A 139 16.75 1.03 11.08
CA ASP A 139 18.13 0.97 10.61
C ASP A 139 18.29 -0.16 9.58
N ASP A 140 19.49 -0.33 9.03
CA ASP A 140 19.75 -1.31 7.96
C ASP A 140 19.47 -2.76 8.41
N SER A 141 19.65 -3.07 9.71
CA SER A 141 19.37 -4.41 10.23
C SER A 141 17.87 -4.68 10.27
N TYR A 142 17.08 -3.69 10.68
CA TYR A 142 15.62 -3.81 10.67
C TYR A 142 15.03 -3.85 9.27
N LEU A 143 15.66 -3.22 8.26
CA LEU A 143 15.24 -3.38 6.86
C LEU A 143 15.28 -4.84 6.42
N TYR A 144 16.39 -5.53 6.73
CA TYR A 144 16.52 -6.95 6.44
C TYR A 144 15.45 -7.79 7.15
N ASP A 145 15.24 -7.54 8.44
CA ASP A 145 14.28 -8.30 9.22
C ASP A 145 12.84 -8.10 8.76
N VAL A 146 12.43 -6.85 8.46
CA VAL A 146 11.11 -6.54 7.91
C VAL A 146 10.92 -7.23 6.56
N ALA A 147 11.88 -7.09 5.65
CA ALA A 147 11.81 -7.70 4.32
C ALA A 147 11.71 -9.24 4.42
N ARG A 148 12.52 -9.87 5.30
CA ARG A 148 12.50 -11.31 5.54
C ARG A 148 11.15 -11.79 6.10
N ILE A 149 10.62 -11.12 7.11
CA ILE A 149 9.33 -11.52 7.73
C ILE A 149 8.20 -11.40 6.71
N SER A 150 8.11 -10.29 5.99
CA SER A 150 7.05 -10.05 5.00
C SER A 150 7.17 -10.94 3.75
N SER A 151 8.36 -11.44 3.44
CA SER A 151 8.57 -12.47 2.40
C SER A 151 8.42 -13.92 2.91
N ASN A 152 7.64 -14.15 3.97
CA ASN A 152 7.42 -15.47 4.58
C ASN A 152 8.68 -16.14 5.16
N ASN A 153 9.59 -15.37 5.77
CA ASN A 153 10.88 -15.81 6.29
C ASN A 153 11.84 -16.36 5.21
N ASP A 154 11.71 -15.91 3.98
CA ASP A 154 12.66 -16.20 2.92
C ASP A 154 13.90 -15.30 3.07
N GLU A 155 15.01 -15.88 3.53
CA GLU A 155 16.27 -15.16 3.78
C GLU A 155 16.88 -14.61 2.48
N PHE A 156 16.72 -15.31 1.37
CA PHE A 156 17.25 -14.89 0.07
C PHE A 156 16.48 -13.69 -0.48
N LEU A 157 15.14 -13.77 -0.51
CA LEU A 157 14.31 -12.67 -0.97
C LEU A 157 14.43 -11.46 -0.03
N GLY A 158 14.39 -11.68 1.28
CA GLY A 158 14.58 -10.63 2.29
C GLY A 158 15.91 -9.90 2.10
N GLY A 159 17.00 -10.62 1.85
CA GLY A 159 18.31 -10.05 1.56
C GLY A 159 18.33 -9.19 0.29
N ILE A 160 17.78 -9.70 -0.81
CA ILE A 160 17.67 -8.97 -2.08
C ILE A 160 16.88 -7.67 -1.91
N ILE A 161 15.75 -7.72 -1.20
CA ILE A 161 14.89 -6.56 -0.99
C ILE A 161 15.57 -5.54 -0.08
N ALA A 162 16.17 -5.96 1.03
CA ALA A 162 16.91 -5.08 1.92
C ALA A 162 18.08 -4.39 1.19
N ASP A 163 18.86 -5.15 0.43
CA ASP A 163 19.95 -4.61 -0.38
C ASP A 163 19.46 -3.57 -1.40
N ALA A 164 18.31 -3.83 -2.02
CA ALA A 164 17.70 -2.89 -2.94
C ALA A 164 17.37 -1.55 -2.26
N PHE A 165 16.80 -1.58 -1.04
CA PHE A 165 16.50 -0.37 -0.27
C PHE A 165 17.76 0.33 0.27
N ILE A 166 18.74 -0.42 0.78
CA ILE A 166 20.01 0.15 1.28
C ILE A 166 20.73 0.87 0.15
N LYS A 167 20.81 0.26 -1.04
CA LYS A 167 21.47 0.86 -2.21
C LYS A 167 20.68 2.03 -2.81
N ALA A 168 19.34 1.94 -2.86
CA ALA A 168 18.49 3.05 -3.28
C ALA A 168 18.59 4.25 -2.32
N GLY A 169 18.93 4.00 -1.06
CA GLY A 169 19.00 5.04 -0.02
C GLY A 169 17.62 5.47 0.48
N LYS A 170 17.59 6.36 1.48
CA LYS A 170 16.36 6.75 2.19
C LYS A 170 15.24 7.31 1.31
N ASN A 171 15.58 7.93 0.18
CA ASN A 171 14.64 8.57 -0.74
C ASN A 171 14.61 7.90 -2.13
N GLY A 172 15.36 6.80 -2.29
CA GLY A 172 15.36 6.02 -3.52
C GLY A 172 14.09 5.17 -3.65
N VAL A 173 13.74 4.83 -4.88
CA VAL A 173 12.59 3.98 -5.17
C VAL A 173 13.06 2.56 -5.45
N VAL A 174 12.38 1.62 -4.83
CA VAL A 174 12.51 0.19 -5.12
C VAL A 174 11.23 -0.25 -5.83
N SER A 175 11.39 -0.83 -7.02
CA SER A 175 10.33 -1.45 -7.80
C SER A 175 10.68 -2.90 -8.13
N TYR A 176 9.75 -3.63 -8.69
CA TYR A 176 9.99 -4.99 -9.17
C TYR A 176 9.45 -5.18 -10.59
N GLU A 177 10.02 -6.12 -11.30
CA GLU A 177 9.64 -6.55 -12.65
C GLU A 177 9.90 -8.03 -12.82
N GLU A 178 9.20 -8.66 -13.76
CA GLU A 178 9.51 -10.03 -14.16
C GLU A 178 10.90 -10.11 -14.78
N SER A 179 11.64 -11.15 -14.41
CA SER A 179 12.96 -11.45 -15.00
C SER A 179 12.78 -12.27 -16.28
N ASP A 180 13.60 -12.00 -17.28
CA ASP A 180 13.70 -12.84 -18.49
C ASP A 180 14.35 -14.21 -18.20
N THR A 181 14.84 -14.41 -16.96
CA THR A 181 15.51 -15.65 -16.51
C THR A 181 14.82 -16.22 -15.27
N SER A 182 15.16 -17.42 -14.87
CA SER A 182 14.66 -18.02 -13.62
C SER A 182 15.30 -17.44 -12.35
N GLU A 183 16.29 -16.55 -12.47
CA GLU A 183 17.00 -15.96 -11.35
C GLU A 183 16.33 -14.66 -10.88
N THR A 184 16.35 -14.46 -9.55
CA THR A 184 15.92 -13.21 -8.91
C THR A 184 17.16 -12.41 -8.51
N TYR A 185 17.25 -11.15 -8.95
CA TYR A 185 18.38 -10.27 -8.68
C TYR A 185 17.95 -8.78 -8.67
N VAL A 186 18.83 -7.92 -8.17
CA VAL A 186 18.61 -6.46 -8.20
C VAL A 186 19.38 -5.85 -9.33
N ASP A 187 18.69 -5.09 -10.16
CA ASP A 187 19.26 -4.24 -11.20
C ASP A 187 19.20 -2.77 -10.79
N PHE A 188 20.28 -2.03 -11.04
CA PHE A 188 20.34 -0.60 -10.75
C PHE A 188 20.23 0.17 -12.04
N ILE A 189 19.15 0.91 -12.19
CA ILE A 189 18.84 1.65 -13.41
C ILE A 189 18.82 3.14 -13.08
N ASN A 190 19.40 3.97 -13.95
CA ASN A 190 19.27 5.42 -13.84
C ASN A 190 17.80 5.80 -13.98
N GLY A 191 17.25 6.44 -12.97
CA GLY A 191 15.84 6.81 -12.96
C GLY A 191 15.54 7.98 -12.05
N LEU A 192 14.49 8.74 -12.37
CA LEU A 192 13.97 9.82 -11.53
C LEU A 192 12.68 9.36 -10.86
N PRO A 193 12.68 9.18 -9.55
CA PRO A 193 11.45 8.90 -8.81
C PRO A 193 10.67 10.19 -8.56
N ILE A 194 9.36 10.13 -8.83
CA ILE A 194 8.40 11.19 -8.55
C ILE A 194 7.40 10.63 -7.53
N ALA A 195 7.34 11.20 -6.32
CA ALA A 195 6.43 10.78 -5.26
C ALA A 195 4.98 11.21 -5.56
N ARG A 196 4.46 10.80 -6.69
CA ARG A 196 3.08 10.97 -7.17
C ARG A 196 2.73 9.86 -8.13
N GLY A 197 1.58 9.21 -7.88
CA GLY A 197 1.02 8.19 -8.76
C GLY A 197 -0.11 8.73 -9.63
N TYR A 198 -0.83 7.80 -10.27
CA TYR A 198 -1.94 8.14 -11.15
C TYR A 198 -3.14 8.69 -10.35
N GLU A 199 -3.79 9.70 -10.90
CA GLU A 199 -5.01 10.29 -10.33
C GLU A 199 -6.27 9.48 -10.62
N PHE A 200 -6.27 8.67 -11.68
CA PHE A 200 -7.43 7.93 -12.12
C PHE A 200 -7.05 6.50 -12.52
N GLU A 201 -7.58 5.54 -11.79
CA GLU A 201 -7.31 4.10 -11.97
C GLU A 201 -7.68 3.59 -13.39
N GLY A 202 -8.57 4.28 -14.09
CA GLY A 202 -8.92 3.95 -15.47
C GLY A 202 -7.75 4.00 -16.46
N PHE A 203 -6.63 4.64 -16.13
CA PHE A 203 -5.42 4.65 -16.95
C PHE A 203 -4.53 3.42 -16.74
N VAL A 204 -4.76 2.60 -15.73
CA VAL A 204 -4.01 1.35 -15.49
C VAL A 204 -4.06 0.46 -16.73
N ASN A 205 -2.90 -0.04 -17.16
CA ASN A 205 -2.76 -0.96 -18.30
C ASN A 205 -2.19 -2.32 -17.90
N LYS A 206 -1.70 -2.44 -16.65
CA LYS A 206 -1.26 -3.66 -15.99
C LYS A 206 -2.13 -3.89 -14.74
N PRO A 207 -3.31 -4.51 -14.89
CA PRO A 207 -4.24 -4.71 -13.76
C PRO A 207 -3.66 -5.59 -12.66
N GLU A 208 -2.83 -6.55 -13.02
CA GLU A 208 -2.13 -7.47 -12.13
C GLU A 208 -1.26 -6.74 -11.10
N ASN A 209 -0.55 -5.69 -11.54
CA ASN A 209 0.35 -4.88 -10.71
C ASN A 209 -0.28 -3.53 -10.33
N ARG A 210 -1.53 -3.26 -10.72
CA ARG A 210 -2.21 -1.96 -10.56
C ARG A 210 -1.35 -0.79 -11.01
N SER A 211 -0.60 -0.96 -12.10
CA SER A 211 0.35 0.01 -12.62
C SER A 211 0.04 0.43 -14.06
N ILE A 212 0.68 1.52 -14.48
CA ILE A 212 0.76 1.96 -15.87
C ILE A 212 2.21 1.81 -16.27
N GLU A 213 2.47 1.02 -17.31
CA GLU A 213 3.81 0.81 -17.83
C GLU A 213 3.87 1.26 -19.28
N PHE A 214 4.79 2.17 -19.59
CA PHE A 214 5.12 2.63 -20.92
C PHE A 214 6.58 2.31 -21.23
N ALA A 215 6.83 1.59 -22.30
CA ALA A 215 8.15 1.05 -22.64
C ALA A 215 8.69 1.51 -24.01
N ASN A 216 7.92 2.30 -24.76
CA ASN A 216 8.29 2.70 -26.11
C ASN A 216 8.73 4.16 -26.17
N ASN A 217 9.76 4.53 -25.40
CA ASN A 217 10.27 5.91 -25.31
C ASN A 217 9.12 6.95 -25.16
N PRO A 218 8.32 6.85 -24.09
CA PRO A 218 7.14 7.69 -23.92
C PRO A 218 7.50 9.18 -23.92
N TYR A 219 6.59 9.98 -24.44
CA TYR A 219 6.65 11.44 -24.33
C TYR A 219 6.14 11.89 -22.97
N ILE A 220 6.68 13.02 -22.49
CA ILE A 220 6.33 13.61 -21.21
C ILE A 220 5.99 15.08 -21.43
N LEU A 221 4.74 15.46 -21.12
CA LEU A 221 4.30 16.84 -21.11
C LEU A 221 4.35 17.37 -19.67
N LEU A 222 5.10 18.44 -19.44
CA LEU A 222 5.23 19.09 -18.14
C LEU A 222 4.44 20.40 -18.12
N SER A 223 3.56 20.58 -17.14
CA SER A 223 2.81 21.83 -17.01
C SER A 223 2.60 22.23 -15.56
N ASN A 224 2.83 23.50 -15.28
CA ASN A 224 2.52 24.14 -14.00
C ASN A 224 1.12 24.80 -14.01
N ARG A 225 0.42 24.79 -15.14
CA ARG A 225 -0.96 25.28 -15.27
C ARG A 225 -1.95 24.12 -15.21
N ARG A 226 -3.20 24.44 -14.85
CA ARG A 226 -4.32 23.49 -14.89
C ARG A 226 -5.00 23.52 -16.25
N PHE A 227 -5.13 22.39 -16.92
CA PHE A 227 -5.88 22.28 -18.16
C PHE A 227 -7.38 22.26 -17.90
N GLN A 228 -8.10 23.18 -18.53
CA GLN A 228 -9.55 23.32 -18.37
C GLN A 228 -10.33 22.71 -19.54
N ASN A 229 -9.70 22.60 -20.72
CA ASN A 229 -10.35 22.10 -21.92
C ASN A 229 -9.42 21.12 -22.66
N ILE A 230 -10.01 20.02 -23.14
CA ILE A 230 -9.26 19.01 -23.92
C ILE A 230 -8.65 19.59 -25.19
N ARG A 231 -9.24 20.65 -25.77
CA ARG A 231 -8.70 21.33 -26.96
C ARG A 231 -7.27 21.84 -26.78
N GLU A 232 -6.90 22.18 -25.56
CA GLU A 232 -5.55 22.63 -25.23
C GLU A 232 -4.51 21.52 -25.40
N LEU A 233 -4.92 20.26 -25.26
CA LEU A 233 -4.06 19.08 -25.38
C LEU A 233 -4.11 18.43 -26.76
N LEU A 234 -5.02 18.85 -27.66
CA LEU A 234 -5.17 18.23 -28.98
C LEU A 234 -3.87 18.19 -29.79
N PRO A 235 -3.05 19.28 -29.87
CA PRO A 235 -1.80 19.25 -30.63
C PRO A 235 -0.83 18.17 -30.12
N VAL A 236 -0.73 18.00 -28.82
CA VAL A 236 0.12 16.98 -28.17
C VAL A 236 -0.41 15.58 -28.46
N ILE A 237 -1.72 15.39 -28.29
CA ILE A 237 -2.39 14.08 -28.53
C ILE A 237 -2.21 13.66 -29.98
N GLU A 238 -2.43 14.56 -30.94
CA GLU A 238 -2.24 14.30 -32.36
C GLU A 238 -0.80 13.96 -32.72
N PHE A 239 0.15 14.67 -32.12
CA PHE A 239 1.57 14.42 -32.31
C PHE A 239 1.98 13.04 -31.79
N CYS A 240 1.55 12.68 -30.58
CA CYS A 240 1.80 11.37 -29.98
C CYS A 240 1.13 10.24 -30.79
N HIS A 241 -0.08 10.48 -31.28
CA HIS A 241 -0.78 9.49 -32.11
C HIS A 241 -0.06 9.25 -33.44
N LYS A 242 0.40 10.32 -34.11
CA LYS A 242 1.16 10.23 -35.37
C LYS A 242 2.49 9.49 -35.19
N SER A 243 3.17 9.70 -34.08
CA SER A 243 4.45 9.05 -33.75
C SER A 243 4.27 7.66 -33.11
N ASN A 244 3.04 7.23 -32.84
CA ASN A 244 2.69 5.98 -32.14
C ASN A 244 3.46 5.78 -30.83
N ARG A 245 3.65 6.85 -30.07
CA ARG A 245 4.32 6.84 -28.76
C ARG A 245 3.32 7.10 -27.65
N GLU A 246 3.65 6.57 -26.47
CA GLU A 246 2.87 6.77 -25.24
C GLU A 246 3.10 8.19 -24.69
N LEU A 247 2.15 8.71 -23.93
CA LEU A 247 2.18 10.05 -23.35
C LEU A 247 1.93 10.02 -21.84
N LEU A 248 2.87 10.57 -21.08
CA LEU A 248 2.65 10.95 -19.67
C LEU A 248 2.39 12.45 -19.61
N ILE A 249 1.30 12.85 -18.97
CA ILE A 249 0.97 14.25 -18.69
C ILE A 249 1.20 14.50 -17.19
N VAL A 250 2.13 15.39 -16.86
CA VAL A 250 2.41 15.86 -15.51
C VAL A 250 1.76 17.22 -15.32
N SER A 251 0.50 17.25 -14.94
CA SER A 251 -0.30 18.47 -14.84
C SER A 251 -1.56 18.27 -14.00
N GLU A 252 -2.06 19.36 -13.41
CA GLU A 252 -3.45 19.41 -12.96
C GLU A 252 -4.40 19.58 -14.15
N MET A 253 -5.60 18.99 -14.07
CA MET A 253 -6.64 19.17 -15.07
C MET A 253 -8.04 19.06 -14.50
N GLU A 254 -9.03 19.58 -15.22
CA GLU A 254 -10.42 19.41 -14.88
C GLU A 254 -10.88 17.96 -15.08
N PHE A 255 -11.80 17.51 -14.25
CA PHE A 255 -12.32 16.14 -14.31
C PHE A 255 -12.92 15.79 -15.67
N GLU A 256 -13.55 16.76 -16.34
CA GLU A 256 -14.10 16.55 -17.68
C GLU A 256 -13.00 16.29 -18.72
N VAL A 257 -11.84 16.94 -18.61
CA VAL A 257 -10.66 16.67 -19.48
C VAL A 257 -10.17 15.25 -19.25
N MET A 258 -10.07 14.83 -17.99
CA MET A 258 -9.68 13.47 -17.60
C MET A 258 -10.60 12.40 -18.19
N LYS A 259 -11.93 12.62 -18.13
CA LYS A 259 -12.91 11.71 -18.73
C LYS A 259 -12.74 11.56 -20.24
N VAL A 260 -12.48 12.67 -20.95
CA VAL A 260 -12.26 12.64 -22.40
C VAL A 260 -10.97 11.90 -22.74
N LEU A 261 -9.88 12.12 -22.00
CA LEU A 261 -8.64 11.34 -22.14
C LEU A 261 -8.87 9.85 -21.93
N TYR A 262 -9.61 9.48 -20.89
CA TYR A 262 -9.96 8.09 -20.63
C TYR A 262 -10.83 7.47 -21.73
N ALA A 263 -11.79 8.20 -22.27
CA ALA A 263 -12.58 7.74 -23.40
C ALA A 263 -11.71 7.49 -24.65
N ASN A 264 -10.72 8.35 -24.91
CA ASN A 264 -9.78 8.18 -26.01
C ASN A 264 -8.77 7.04 -25.73
N LYS A 265 -8.41 6.76 -24.48
CA LYS A 265 -7.63 5.57 -24.14
C LYS A 265 -8.33 4.28 -24.59
N LYS A 266 -9.65 4.17 -24.38
CA LYS A 266 -10.45 3.04 -24.88
C LYS A 266 -10.42 2.89 -26.39
N ASN A 267 -10.15 3.98 -27.11
CA ASN A 267 -10.02 4.02 -28.57
C ASN A 267 -8.56 3.92 -29.04
N GLY A 268 -7.63 3.53 -28.17
CA GLY A 268 -6.24 3.24 -28.53
C GLY A 268 -5.22 4.32 -28.16
N LEU A 269 -5.61 5.46 -27.59
CA LEU A 269 -4.67 6.46 -27.07
C LEU A 269 -3.96 5.90 -25.83
N LYS A 270 -2.64 5.84 -25.85
CA LYS A 270 -1.81 5.41 -24.71
C LYS A 270 -1.41 6.65 -23.89
N VAL A 271 -2.18 6.96 -22.85
CA VAL A 271 -1.99 8.15 -22.03
C VAL A 271 -2.08 7.82 -20.54
N ALA A 272 -1.27 8.49 -19.73
CA ALA A 272 -1.34 8.54 -18.29
C ALA A 272 -1.28 9.97 -17.78
N VAL A 273 -1.86 10.23 -16.63
CA VAL A 273 -1.90 11.56 -16.01
C VAL A 273 -1.49 11.45 -14.55
N ILE A 274 -0.54 12.28 -14.15
CA ILE A 274 -0.16 12.48 -12.75
C ILE A 274 -0.21 13.98 -12.42
N ILE A 275 -0.48 14.30 -11.16
CA ILE A 275 -0.39 15.68 -10.67
C ILE A 275 1.08 15.99 -10.32
N PRO A 276 1.59 17.20 -10.64
CA PRO A 276 2.92 17.60 -10.22
C PRO A 276 3.09 17.50 -8.70
N PRO A 277 4.25 17.03 -8.21
CA PRO A 277 4.49 16.95 -6.77
C PRO A 277 4.56 18.33 -6.13
N SER A 278 4.07 18.46 -4.89
CA SER A 278 4.09 19.69 -4.11
C SER A 278 3.19 20.83 -4.64
N ILE A 279 3.33 22.03 -4.10
CA ILE A 279 2.58 23.24 -4.46
C ILE A 279 3.51 24.46 -4.51
N GLY A 280 3.11 25.52 -5.23
CA GLY A 280 3.82 26.79 -5.28
C GLY A 280 5.24 26.68 -5.86
N GLU A 281 6.22 27.35 -5.23
CA GLU A 281 7.62 27.34 -5.67
C GLU A 281 8.24 25.95 -5.70
N LYS A 282 7.93 25.11 -4.70
CA LYS A 282 8.43 23.73 -4.66
C LYS A 282 7.95 22.89 -5.85
N ARG A 283 6.71 23.12 -6.32
CA ARG A 283 6.21 22.46 -7.53
C ARG A 283 7.05 22.84 -8.76
N ARG A 284 7.37 24.13 -8.88
CA ARG A 284 8.19 24.63 -9.98
C ARG A 284 9.59 24.01 -9.96
N ASP A 285 10.17 23.89 -8.78
CA ASP A 285 11.46 23.23 -8.58
C ASP A 285 11.44 21.76 -9.03
N TYR A 286 10.43 20.99 -8.62
CA TYR A 286 10.31 19.60 -9.06
C TYR A 286 10.05 19.47 -10.57
N LEU A 287 9.21 20.33 -11.14
CA LEU A 287 9.03 20.35 -12.60
C LEU A 287 10.32 20.70 -13.33
N THR A 288 11.14 21.60 -12.78
CA THR A 288 12.46 21.94 -13.34
C THR A 288 13.41 20.74 -13.28
N ASP A 289 13.41 19.99 -12.18
CA ASP A 289 14.22 18.77 -12.06
C ASP A 289 13.79 17.72 -13.08
N ILE A 290 12.48 17.52 -13.28
CA ILE A 290 11.95 16.61 -14.29
C ILE A 290 12.29 17.10 -15.70
N SER A 291 12.12 18.39 -15.99
CA SER A 291 12.50 19.03 -17.27
C SER A 291 13.96 18.81 -17.58
N LEU A 292 14.85 19.03 -16.62
CA LEU A 292 16.29 18.84 -16.76
C LEU A 292 16.67 17.42 -17.20
N VAL A 293 16.01 16.42 -16.62
CA VAL A 293 16.32 15.02 -16.90
C VAL A 293 15.63 14.51 -18.17
N THR A 294 14.41 14.99 -18.46
CA THR A 294 13.63 14.54 -19.63
C THR A 294 13.88 15.34 -20.90
N GLY A 295 14.47 16.53 -20.79
CA GLY A 295 14.71 17.45 -21.89
C GLY A 295 13.49 18.23 -22.35
N GLY A 296 12.30 18.07 -21.73
CA GLY A 296 11.08 18.77 -22.11
C GLY A 296 10.95 20.16 -21.48
N LEU A 297 10.22 21.06 -22.13
CA LEU A 297 9.92 22.38 -21.60
C LEU A 297 8.71 22.35 -20.67
N ILE A 298 8.67 23.29 -19.73
CA ILE A 298 7.54 23.45 -18.81
C ILE A 298 6.55 24.45 -19.38
N VAL A 299 5.29 24.05 -19.56
CA VAL A 299 4.18 24.96 -19.87
C VAL A 299 3.79 25.70 -18.60
N ASP A 300 4.17 26.96 -18.47
CA ASP A 300 3.92 27.76 -17.27
C ASP A 300 2.68 28.66 -17.41
N LEU A 301 2.12 29.06 -16.27
CA LEU A 301 1.00 29.99 -16.17
C LEU A 301 1.30 31.37 -16.78
N ASP A 302 2.56 31.79 -16.71
CA ASP A 302 3.00 33.13 -17.13
C ASP A 302 3.22 33.28 -18.65
N THR A 303 3.21 32.15 -19.37
CA THR A 303 3.34 32.17 -20.82
C THR A 303 1.97 32.24 -21.48
N SER A 304 1.65 33.36 -22.12
CA SER A 304 0.45 33.56 -22.94
C SER A 304 0.40 32.68 -24.20
N THR A 305 1.42 31.84 -24.39
CA THR A 305 1.59 30.99 -25.55
C THR A 305 0.75 29.73 -25.40
N ASN A 306 -0.20 29.50 -26.31
CA ASN A 306 -0.88 28.24 -26.45
C ASN A 306 0.13 27.14 -26.82
N ILE A 307 -0.16 25.89 -26.43
CA ILE A 307 0.66 24.72 -26.78
C ILE A 307 0.91 24.62 -28.28
N GLU A 308 -0.02 25.09 -29.11
CA GLU A 308 0.10 25.18 -30.58
C GLU A 308 1.30 26.02 -31.07
N GLY A 309 1.79 26.93 -30.24
CA GLY A 309 2.92 27.80 -30.58
C GLY A 309 4.31 27.19 -30.30
N TYR A 310 4.36 26.01 -29.71
CA TYR A 310 5.62 25.30 -29.42
C TYR A 310 5.95 24.26 -30.49
N ASP A 311 7.25 24.08 -30.76
CA ASP A 311 7.70 22.85 -31.43
C ASP A 311 7.50 21.67 -30.49
N MET A 312 6.73 20.66 -30.90
CA MET A 312 6.44 19.49 -30.11
C MET A 312 7.66 18.66 -29.72
N ASN A 313 8.74 18.72 -30.54
CA ASN A 313 9.99 18.03 -30.23
C ASN A 313 10.79 18.72 -29.12
N GLU A 314 10.63 20.01 -28.94
CA GLU A 314 11.25 20.77 -27.85
C GLU A 314 10.37 20.79 -26.61
N LEU A 315 9.04 20.85 -26.81
CA LEU A 315 8.08 20.89 -25.73
C LEU A 315 8.06 19.59 -24.94
N LEU A 316 8.06 18.46 -25.65
CA LEU A 316 7.87 17.14 -25.03
C LEU A 316 9.21 16.55 -24.61
N GLY A 317 9.34 16.32 -23.31
CA GLY A 317 10.40 15.48 -22.78
C GLY A 317 10.19 14.01 -23.14
N SER A 318 11.20 13.21 -22.90
CA SER A 318 11.13 11.76 -23.10
C SER A 318 11.95 10.99 -22.06
N CYS A 319 11.62 9.72 -21.87
CA CYS A 319 12.43 8.78 -21.12
C CYS A 319 12.44 7.43 -21.86
N SER A 320 13.29 6.50 -21.48
CA SER A 320 13.34 5.17 -22.13
C SER A 320 12.08 4.36 -21.84
N ARG A 321 11.64 4.36 -20.59
CA ARG A 321 10.41 3.75 -20.12
C ARG A 321 9.93 4.43 -18.84
N LEU A 322 8.69 4.20 -18.44
CA LEU A 322 8.17 4.68 -17.18
C LEU A 322 7.18 3.69 -16.56
N THR A 323 7.11 3.74 -15.23
CA THR A 323 6.12 3.01 -14.45
C THR A 323 5.40 3.98 -13.52
N VAL A 324 4.07 3.96 -13.53
CA VAL A 324 3.23 4.76 -12.63
C VAL A 324 2.40 3.83 -11.78
N THR A 325 2.61 3.86 -10.48
CA THR A 325 1.77 3.18 -9.48
C THR A 325 0.73 4.14 -8.91
N LYS A 326 0.00 3.73 -7.91
CA LYS A 326 -0.95 4.61 -7.21
C LYS A 326 -0.25 5.72 -6.41
N GLU A 327 0.98 5.48 -5.94
CA GLU A 327 1.70 6.38 -5.04
C GLU A 327 2.87 7.09 -5.72
N ASP A 328 3.57 6.39 -6.61
CA ASP A 328 4.83 6.80 -7.17
C ASP A 328 4.85 6.69 -8.69
N THR A 329 5.65 7.53 -9.33
CA THR A 329 6.02 7.42 -10.75
C THR A 329 7.54 7.32 -10.85
N VAL A 330 8.03 6.41 -11.68
CA VAL A 330 9.46 6.25 -11.95
C VAL A 330 9.70 6.46 -13.42
N LEU A 331 10.57 7.40 -13.75
CA LEU A 331 11.06 7.63 -15.11
C LEU A 331 12.44 6.98 -15.24
N PHE A 332 12.63 6.09 -16.21
CA PHE A 332 13.90 5.40 -16.46
C PHE A 332 14.62 6.02 -17.65
N PHE A 333 15.93 6.16 -17.55
CA PHE A 333 16.75 6.81 -18.57
C PHE A 333 17.88 5.88 -19.01
N ASN A 334 18.29 6.02 -20.27
CA ASN A 334 19.54 5.45 -20.74
C ASN A 334 20.73 6.26 -20.16
N GLU A 335 21.87 5.63 -19.94
CA GLU A 335 23.04 6.22 -19.25
C GLU A 335 23.54 7.55 -19.83
N GLU A 336 23.21 7.86 -21.08
CA GLU A 336 23.71 9.05 -21.80
C GLU A 336 22.80 10.30 -21.67
N GLN A 337 21.60 10.19 -21.07
CA GLN A 337 20.68 11.32 -21.01
C GLN A 337 21.06 12.33 -19.91
N ASN A 338 21.61 13.48 -20.35
CA ASN A 338 21.84 14.73 -19.58
C ASN A 338 22.61 14.63 -18.24
N LYS A 339 23.56 13.69 -18.15
CA LYS A 339 24.35 13.49 -16.94
C LYS A 339 25.08 14.76 -16.47
N GLU A 340 25.67 15.50 -17.40
CA GLU A 340 26.38 16.75 -17.10
C GLU A 340 25.46 17.82 -16.50
N GLY A 341 24.24 17.96 -17.02
CA GLY A 341 23.25 18.90 -16.49
C GLY A 341 22.78 18.54 -15.08
N VAL A 342 22.57 17.26 -14.83
CA VAL A 342 22.19 16.75 -13.50
C VAL A 342 23.32 16.96 -12.48
N GLU A 343 24.56 16.65 -12.84
CA GLU A 343 25.73 16.88 -11.95
C GLU A 343 25.94 18.38 -11.65
N ALA A 344 25.74 19.24 -12.66
CA ALA A 344 25.82 20.68 -12.46
C ALA A 344 24.71 21.18 -11.50
N LYS A 345 23.49 20.68 -11.64
CA LYS A 345 22.37 21.01 -10.74
C LYS A 345 22.59 20.54 -9.32
N ILE A 346 23.12 19.35 -9.14
CA ILE A 346 23.47 18.82 -7.81
C ILE A 346 24.47 19.74 -7.13
N LYS A 347 25.54 20.15 -7.83
CA LYS A 347 26.54 21.08 -7.29
C LYS A 347 25.94 22.44 -6.89
N GLU A 348 25.05 22.99 -7.73
CA GLU A 348 24.31 24.22 -7.41
C GLU A 348 23.51 24.06 -6.11
N LEU A 349 22.74 22.98 -5.97
CA LEU A 349 21.94 22.71 -4.78
C LEU A 349 22.81 22.52 -3.52
N GLU A 350 23.96 21.85 -3.64
CA GLU A 350 24.93 21.69 -2.55
C GLU A 350 25.50 23.03 -2.07
N GLU A 351 25.77 23.96 -2.98
CA GLU A 351 26.22 25.32 -2.63
C GLU A 351 25.12 26.09 -1.88
N VAL A 352 23.87 25.99 -2.31
CA VAL A 352 22.74 26.60 -1.61
C VAL A 352 22.59 26.01 -0.20
N ILE A 353 22.74 24.69 -0.02
CA ILE A 353 22.72 24.03 1.31
C ILE A 353 23.81 24.57 2.23
N LYS A 354 25.02 24.82 1.72
CA LYS A 354 26.13 25.37 2.51
C LYS A 354 25.81 26.77 3.04
N ASN A 355 25.14 27.58 2.23
CA ASN A 355 24.84 28.98 2.51
C ASN A 355 23.52 29.20 3.26
N SER A 356 22.59 28.26 3.27
CA SER A 356 21.32 28.35 4.00
C SER A 356 21.54 28.12 5.49
N ASN A 357 20.78 28.83 6.33
CA ASN A 357 20.70 28.59 7.77
C ASN A 357 19.39 27.93 8.19
N ASN A 358 18.47 27.69 7.26
CA ASN A 358 17.16 27.12 7.51
C ASN A 358 17.22 25.57 7.42
N LYS A 359 16.94 24.91 8.53
CA LYS A 359 16.98 23.43 8.62
C LYS A 359 15.99 22.76 7.66
N LEU A 360 14.77 23.28 7.56
CA LEU A 360 13.73 22.73 6.68
C LEU A 360 14.08 22.88 5.20
N GLU A 361 14.69 24.02 4.84
CA GLU A 361 15.18 24.25 3.47
C GLU A 361 16.33 23.29 3.14
N LYS A 362 17.26 23.08 4.06
CA LYS A 362 18.34 22.10 3.87
C LYS A 362 17.82 20.68 3.68
N GLU A 363 16.82 20.27 4.45
CA GLU A 363 16.18 18.96 4.29
C GLU A 363 15.50 18.81 2.93
N TYR A 364 14.78 19.84 2.50
CA TYR A 364 14.15 19.88 1.18
C TYR A 364 15.16 19.81 0.02
N LEU A 365 16.24 20.58 0.09
CA LEU A 365 17.28 20.57 -0.95
C LEU A 365 18.03 19.22 -0.99
N LYS A 366 18.27 18.60 0.17
CA LYS A 366 18.85 17.26 0.27
C LYS A 366 17.94 16.20 -0.38
N ASP A 367 16.62 16.30 -0.19
CA ASP A 367 15.66 15.42 -0.84
C ASP A 367 15.73 15.52 -2.36
N ARG A 368 15.82 16.75 -2.91
CA ARG A 368 15.98 16.98 -4.36
C ARG A 368 17.29 16.39 -4.88
N ILE A 369 18.41 16.64 -4.20
CA ILE A 369 19.72 16.06 -4.57
C ILE A 369 19.63 14.53 -4.57
N SER A 370 19.05 13.95 -3.52
CA SER A 370 18.88 12.51 -3.43
C SER A 370 18.10 11.95 -4.63
N LYS A 371 16.98 12.57 -5.00
CA LYS A 371 16.16 12.14 -6.15
C LYS A 371 16.88 12.28 -7.50
N LEU A 372 17.69 13.33 -7.68
CA LEU A 372 18.48 13.54 -8.88
C LEU A 372 19.70 12.61 -8.98
N ALA A 373 20.31 12.28 -7.83
CA ALA A 373 21.51 11.46 -7.75
C ALA A 373 21.20 9.95 -7.68
N CYS A 374 19.98 9.57 -7.31
CA CYS A 374 19.63 8.18 -7.05
C CYS A 374 19.30 7.43 -8.35
N GLY A 375 19.89 6.24 -8.48
CA GLY A 375 19.35 5.20 -9.34
C GLY A 375 18.07 4.61 -8.74
N VAL A 376 17.31 3.91 -9.54
CA VAL A 376 16.17 3.11 -9.13
C VAL A 376 16.64 1.67 -8.98
N SER A 377 16.36 1.07 -7.82
CA SER A 377 16.59 -0.35 -7.62
C SER A 377 15.40 -1.13 -8.19
N VAL A 378 15.62 -1.95 -9.20
CA VAL A 378 14.60 -2.81 -9.79
C VAL A 378 14.91 -4.25 -9.41
N ILE A 379 14.01 -4.87 -8.66
CA ILE A 379 14.10 -6.29 -8.33
C ILE A 379 13.55 -7.08 -9.50
N LYS A 380 14.41 -7.77 -10.22
CA LYS A 380 14.05 -8.70 -11.29
C LYS A 380 13.67 -10.03 -10.66
N VAL A 381 12.39 -10.39 -10.73
CA VAL A 381 11.84 -11.61 -10.10
C VAL A 381 11.80 -12.72 -11.13
N GLY A 382 12.54 -13.79 -10.89
CA GLY A 382 12.58 -14.97 -11.74
C GLY A 382 12.10 -16.23 -11.03
N ALA A 383 11.49 -17.14 -11.78
CA ALA A 383 11.05 -18.45 -11.32
C ALA A 383 11.02 -19.47 -12.46
N SER A 384 10.89 -20.75 -12.12
CA SER A 384 10.89 -21.83 -13.10
C SER A 384 9.50 -22.08 -13.73
N THR A 385 8.43 -21.64 -13.09
CA THR A 385 7.04 -21.79 -13.55
C THR A 385 6.25 -20.50 -13.32
N GLU A 386 5.20 -20.27 -14.14
CA GLU A 386 4.31 -19.09 -13.98
C GLU A 386 3.64 -19.03 -12.60
N VAL A 387 3.28 -20.18 -12.03
CA VAL A 387 2.63 -20.24 -10.70
C VAL A 387 3.61 -19.81 -9.61
N GLU A 388 4.85 -20.31 -9.67
CA GLU A 388 5.93 -19.91 -8.76
C GLU A 388 6.29 -18.43 -8.93
N LEU A 389 6.35 -17.95 -10.18
CA LEU A 389 6.66 -16.56 -10.49
C LEU A 389 5.62 -15.62 -9.85
N LYS A 390 4.34 -15.91 -10.04
CA LYS A 390 3.26 -15.09 -9.49
C LYS A 390 3.31 -15.05 -7.96
N GLU A 391 3.46 -16.20 -7.31
CA GLU A 391 3.55 -16.29 -5.84
C GLU A 391 4.79 -15.55 -5.31
N LYS A 392 5.91 -15.58 -6.06
CA LYS A 392 7.13 -14.88 -5.69
C LYS A 392 7.00 -13.36 -5.88
N ILE A 393 6.31 -12.92 -6.93
CA ILE A 393 5.99 -11.51 -7.16
C ILE A 393 5.11 -10.97 -6.04
N ASP A 394 4.04 -11.68 -5.66
CA ASP A 394 3.16 -11.28 -4.57
C ASP A 394 3.97 -11.09 -3.26
N ARG A 395 4.88 -12.00 -2.94
CA ARG A 395 5.77 -11.87 -1.76
C ARG A 395 6.75 -10.70 -1.85
N VAL A 396 7.28 -10.41 -3.03
CA VAL A 396 8.20 -9.28 -3.24
C VAL A 396 7.44 -7.97 -3.09
N ASP A 397 6.22 -7.86 -3.63
CA ASP A 397 5.38 -6.68 -3.50
C ASP A 397 5.00 -6.41 -2.04
N ASP A 398 4.54 -7.43 -1.31
CA ASP A 398 4.23 -7.34 0.11
C ASP A 398 5.45 -6.87 0.93
N ALA A 399 6.62 -7.43 0.67
CA ALA A 399 7.83 -7.07 1.41
C ALA A 399 8.34 -5.66 1.07
N ILE A 400 8.27 -5.20 -0.19
CA ILE A 400 8.59 -3.83 -0.57
C ILE A 400 7.67 -2.84 0.16
N ASN A 401 6.37 -3.11 0.19
CA ASN A 401 5.38 -2.26 0.83
C ASN A 401 5.52 -2.27 2.36
N ALA A 402 5.84 -3.41 2.96
CA ALA A 402 6.15 -3.50 4.39
C ALA A 402 7.39 -2.70 4.77
N VAL A 403 8.47 -2.76 3.98
CA VAL A 403 9.69 -1.96 4.19
C VAL A 403 9.39 -0.47 4.04
N LYS A 404 8.64 -0.04 3.02
CA LYS A 404 8.19 1.36 2.86
C LYS A 404 7.38 1.82 4.08
N SER A 405 6.47 0.98 4.58
CA SER A 405 5.66 1.26 5.77
C SER A 405 6.53 1.38 7.04
N ALA A 406 7.53 0.51 7.19
CA ALA A 406 8.49 0.57 8.30
C ALA A 406 9.35 1.83 8.25
N LEU A 407 9.85 2.22 7.08
CA LEU A 407 10.61 3.45 6.89
C LEU A 407 9.80 4.70 7.23
N SER A 408 8.47 4.68 7.02
CA SER A 408 7.60 5.84 7.24
C SER A 408 7.26 6.09 8.71
N GLU A 409 6.95 5.06 9.49
CA GLU A 409 6.46 5.19 10.88
C GLU A 409 7.31 4.40 11.90
N GLY A 410 8.29 3.63 11.45
CA GLY A 410 9.10 2.77 12.33
C GLY A 410 8.53 1.35 12.48
N VAL A 411 9.11 0.59 13.39
CA VAL A 411 8.78 -0.82 13.67
C VAL A 411 8.43 -1.03 15.13
N VAL A 412 7.61 -2.04 15.37
CA VAL A 412 7.20 -2.52 16.70
C VAL A 412 7.51 -4.01 16.85
N SER A 413 7.41 -4.56 18.06
CA SER A 413 7.54 -5.99 18.29
C SER A 413 6.46 -6.75 17.50
N GLY A 414 6.88 -7.72 16.69
CA GLY A 414 6.01 -8.48 15.80
C GLY A 414 5.27 -9.64 16.47
N GLY A 415 4.71 -10.53 15.65
CA GLY A 415 3.99 -11.70 16.15
C GLY A 415 2.75 -11.38 16.99
N GLY A 416 2.18 -10.18 16.84
CA GLY A 416 1.05 -9.70 17.62
C GLY A 416 1.40 -9.23 19.04
N LEU A 417 2.69 -9.25 19.41
CA LEU A 417 3.13 -8.88 20.77
C LEU A 417 2.85 -7.40 21.07
N ALA A 418 3.09 -6.48 20.16
CA ALA A 418 2.87 -5.03 20.38
C ALA A 418 1.44 -4.73 20.82
N LEU A 419 0.43 -5.34 20.16
CA LEU A 419 -0.98 -5.19 20.53
C LEU A 419 -1.29 -5.86 21.88
N TYR A 420 -0.68 -7.01 22.14
CA TYR A 420 -0.83 -7.71 23.40
C TYR A 420 -0.28 -6.87 24.57
N GLU A 421 0.90 -6.29 24.44
CA GLU A 421 1.50 -5.40 25.44
C GLU A 421 0.65 -4.14 25.68
N ALA A 422 0.12 -3.54 24.62
CA ALA A 422 -0.84 -2.44 24.72
C ALA A 422 -2.07 -2.86 25.56
N SER A 423 -2.61 -4.06 25.34
CA SER A 423 -3.74 -4.59 26.10
C SER A 423 -3.48 -4.77 27.59
N LYS A 424 -2.23 -5.00 27.96
CA LYS A 424 -1.82 -5.18 29.38
C LYS A 424 -1.47 -3.84 30.06
N SER A 425 -0.88 -2.91 29.32
CA SER A 425 -0.40 -1.63 29.84
C SER A 425 -1.52 -0.63 30.07
N ILE A 426 -2.58 -0.66 29.24
CA ILE A 426 -3.69 0.28 29.30
C ILE A 426 -4.80 -0.33 30.19
N LYS A 427 -5.11 0.33 31.32
CA LYS A 427 -6.02 -0.22 32.35
C LYS A 427 -7.32 0.56 32.55
N LYS A 428 -7.70 1.46 31.63
CA LYS A 428 -8.84 2.37 31.82
C LYS A 428 -10.01 2.00 30.86
N GLY A 429 -11.21 2.41 31.20
CA GLY A 429 -12.29 2.67 30.28
C GLY A 429 -13.62 1.99 30.53
N SER A 430 -14.57 2.35 29.68
CA SER A 430 -15.93 1.82 29.61
C SER A 430 -15.96 0.35 29.13
N ALA A 431 -17.14 -0.26 29.12
CA ALA A 431 -17.31 -1.62 28.61
C ALA A 431 -16.81 -1.78 27.15
N GLY A 432 -17.11 -0.81 26.29
CA GLY A 432 -16.58 -0.81 24.91
C GLY A 432 -15.05 -0.67 24.84
N TYR A 433 -14.47 0.10 25.75
CA TYR A 433 -13.02 0.22 25.88
C TYR A 433 -12.39 -1.13 26.26
N GLN A 434 -12.93 -1.81 27.25
CA GLN A 434 -12.45 -3.14 27.69
C GLN A 434 -12.68 -4.20 26.60
N ALA A 435 -13.76 -4.08 25.83
CA ALA A 435 -14.02 -4.95 24.68
C ALA A 435 -12.87 -4.86 23.65
N LEU A 436 -12.40 -3.65 23.33
CA LEU A 436 -11.24 -3.48 22.42
C LEU A 436 -9.97 -4.08 23.03
N LEU A 437 -9.65 -3.79 24.29
CA LEU A 437 -8.43 -4.32 24.92
C LEU A 437 -8.42 -5.85 24.98
N SER A 438 -9.58 -6.47 25.10
CA SER A 438 -9.71 -7.93 25.01
C SER A 438 -9.49 -8.42 23.57
N ALA A 439 -10.04 -7.70 22.59
CA ALA A 439 -10.00 -8.09 21.18
C ALA A 439 -8.61 -7.99 20.57
N ILE A 440 -7.81 -6.99 20.94
CA ILE A 440 -6.46 -6.80 20.37
C ILE A 440 -5.43 -7.87 20.77
N LYS A 441 -5.80 -8.80 21.65
CA LYS A 441 -5.03 -10.03 21.91
C LYS A 441 -5.24 -11.11 20.84
N ALA A 442 -6.20 -10.93 19.93
CA ALA A 442 -6.54 -11.95 18.95
C ALA A 442 -5.39 -12.28 17.97
N PRO A 443 -4.59 -11.32 17.46
CA PRO A 443 -3.49 -11.64 16.55
C PRO A 443 -2.50 -12.64 17.15
N ILE A 444 -1.93 -12.37 18.32
CA ILE A 444 -0.99 -13.29 18.98
C ILE A 444 -1.65 -14.64 19.27
N LYS A 445 -2.92 -14.63 19.72
CA LYS A 445 -3.66 -15.86 20.00
C LYS A 445 -3.84 -16.70 18.73
N THR A 446 -4.12 -16.08 17.59
CA THR A 446 -4.27 -16.76 16.31
C THR A 446 -2.95 -17.35 15.82
N ILE A 447 -1.86 -16.59 15.91
CA ILE A 447 -0.50 -17.05 15.53
C ILE A 447 -0.10 -18.28 16.37
N LEU A 448 -0.28 -18.21 17.68
CA LEU A 448 0.00 -19.33 18.58
C LEU A 448 -0.90 -20.54 18.28
N SER A 449 -2.20 -20.31 18.09
CA SER A 449 -3.15 -21.39 17.77
C SER A 449 -2.82 -22.08 16.44
N ASN A 450 -2.37 -21.36 15.43
CA ASN A 450 -1.93 -21.94 14.15
C ASN A 450 -0.63 -22.78 14.29
N ALA A 451 0.11 -22.58 15.39
CA ALA A 451 1.28 -23.36 15.77
C ALA A 451 0.97 -24.44 16.83
N ASP A 452 -0.32 -24.72 17.10
CA ASP A 452 -0.77 -25.65 18.12
C ASP A 452 -0.30 -25.31 19.56
N VAL A 453 -0.05 -24.02 19.83
CA VAL A 453 0.33 -23.48 21.15
C VAL A 453 -0.85 -22.68 21.73
N LYS A 454 -1.15 -22.87 23.03
CA LYS A 454 -2.16 -22.07 23.71
C LYS A 454 -1.52 -20.82 24.32
N LEU A 455 -2.21 -19.69 24.23
CA LEU A 455 -1.71 -18.44 24.81
C LEU A 455 -1.50 -18.58 26.33
N GLU A 456 -2.40 -19.29 27.01
CA GLU A 456 -2.36 -19.51 28.45
C GLU A 456 -1.08 -20.23 28.92
N ASP A 457 -0.48 -21.06 28.07
CA ASP A 457 0.73 -21.84 28.40
C ASP A 457 2.02 -20.95 28.37
N VAL A 458 1.96 -19.82 27.69
CA VAL A 458 3.12 -18.93 27.48
C VAL A 458 2.90 -17.52 28.06
N GLU A 459 1.67 -17.16 28.42
CA GLU A 459 1.25 -15.80 28.76
C GLU A 459 2.09 -15.17 29.89
N GLU A 460 2.51 -15.95 30.90
CA GLU A 460 3.31 -15.45 32.02
C GLU A 460 4.71 -14.96 31.61
N LYS A 461 5.21 -15.46 30.47
CA LYS A 461 6.53 -15.14 29.94
C LYS A 461 6.52 -14.01 28.91
N LEU A 462 5.31 -13.58 28.48
CA LEU A 462 5.15 -12.57 27.44
C LEU A 462 5.09 -11.15 28.02
N GLY A 463 5.82 -10.24 27.40
CA GLY A 463 5.85 -8.80 27.70
C GLY A 463 7.26 -8.23 27.77
N ASN A 464 7.37 -6.91 27.80
CA ASN A 464 8.65 -6.17 27.80
C ASN A 464 9.56 -6.55 26.60
N GLY A 465 8.96 -6.72 25.44
CA GLY A 465 9.66 -7.13 24.21
C GLY A 465 9.94 -8.63 24.09
N ILE A 466 9.58 -9.44 25.11
CA ILE A 466 9.66 -10.90 25.06
C ILE A 466 8.37 -11.45 24.48
N GLY A 467 8.47 -12.12 23.34
CA GLY A 467 7.39 -12.81 22.66
C GLY A 467 7.66 -14.30 22.51
N TYR A 468 6.91 -14.94 21.61
CA TYR A 468 7.06 -16.37 21.34
C TYR A 468 7.38 -16.61 19.86
N ASP A 469 8.53 -17.21 19.59
CA ASP A 469 8.92 -17.65 18.26
C ASP A 469 8.28 -19.00 17.95
N VAL A 470 7.26 -18.97 17.07
CA VAL A 470 6.53 -20.20 16.66
C VAL A 470 7.32 -21.06 15.67
N LYS A 471 8.46 -20.59 15.14
CA LYS A 471 9.37 -21.36 14.31
C LYS A 471 10.20 -22.31 15.18
N GLU A 472 10.78 -21.78 16.23
CA GLU A 472 11.68 -22.49 17.14
C GLU A 472 10.99 -23.00 18.42
N TYR A 473 9.71 -22.64 18.65
CA TYR A 473 8.89 -22.99 19.82
C TYR A 473 9.51 -22.54 21.16
N GLU A 474 10.06 -21.33 21.21
CA GLU A 474 10.66 -20.73 22.40
C GLU A 474 10.28 -19.27 22.61
N THR A 475 10.41 -18.79 23.85
CA THR A 475 10.28 -17.36 24.15
C THR A 475 11.59 -16.63 23.85
N CYS A 476 11.51 -15.50 23.19
CA CYS A 476 12.68 -14.72 22.80
C CYS A 476 12.39 -13.21 22.84
N ASN A 477 13.45 -12.41 22.82
CA ASN A 477 13.32 -10.98 22.53
C ASN A 477 13.01 -10.80 21.05
N MET A 478 11.83 -10.24 20.76
CA MET A 478 11.32 -10.14 19.38
C MET A 478 12.21 -9.26 18.50
N PHE A 479 12.76 -8.15 19.05
CA PHE A 479 13.65 -7.28 18.30
C PHE A 479 15.02 -7.94 18.02
N GLU A 480 15.59 -8.67 18.97
CA GLU A 480 16.86 -9.37 18.78
C GLU A 480 16.72 -10.56 17.83
N ARG A 481 15.55 -11.20 17.78
CA ARG A 481 15.24 -12.29 16.86
C ARG A 481 14.83 -11.78 15.47
N GLY A 482 14.66 -10.46 15.30
CA GLY A 482 14.19 -9.85 14.07
C GLY A 482 12.72 -10.18 13.74
N ILE A 483 11.90 -10.50 14.75
CA ILE A 483 10.45 -10.68 14.59
C ILE A 483 9.77 -9.35 14.89
N ILE A 484 9.64 -8.53 13.86
CA ILE A 484 9.17 -7.14 13.95
C ILE A 484 8.11 -6.87 12.88
N ASP A 485 7.18 -5.97 13.20
CA ASP A 485 6.11 -5.54 12.28
C ASP A 485 6.21 -4.03 12.02
N PRO A 486 5.89 -3.54 10.80
CA PRO A 486 5.77 -2.11 10.54
C PRO A 486 4.65 -1.49 11.39
N LEU A 487 4.94 -0.40 12.12
CA LEU A 487 3.93 0.29 12.93
C LEU A 487 2.72 0.72 12.10
N LYS A 488 2.95 1.30 10.92
CA LYS A 488 1.89 1.77 10.02
C LYS A 488 0.89 0.66 9.68
N ALA A 489 1.40 -0.55 9.40
CA ALA A 489 0.58 -1.70 9.03
C ALA A 489 -0.32 -2.16 10.20
N ILE A 490 0.24 -2.30 11.40
CA ILE A 490 -0.50 -2.72 12.60
C ILE A 490 -1.53 -1.65 13.01
N ARG A 491 -1.15 -0.36 12.96
CA ARG A 491 -2.05 0.76 13.27
C ARG A 491 -3.25 0.81 12.32
N LEU A 492 -3.02 0.74 11.03
CA LEU A 492 -4.08 0.76 10.02
C LEU A 492 -4.98 -0.49 10.10
N ALA A 493 -4.40 -1.66 10.38
CA ALA A 493 -5.17 -2.88 10.63
C ALA A 493 -6.15 -2.69 11.79
N LEU A 494 -5.69 -2.12 12.89
CA LEU A 494 -6.54 -1.84 14.07
C LEU A 494 -7.63 -0.79 13.76
N GLU A 495 -7.27 0.33 13.15
CA GLU A 495 -8.19 1.42 12.82
C GLU A 495 -9.28 0.97 11.84
N ASN A 496 -8.91 0.25 10.77
CA ASN A 496 -9.86 -0.24 9.77
C ASN A 496 -10.75 -1.35 10.33
N ALA A 497 -10.19 -2.28 11.12
CA ALA A 497 -10.97 -3.32 11.79
C ALA A 497 -11.99 -2.73 12.77
N ALA A 498 -11.60 -1.75 13.58
CA ALA A 498 -12.50 -1.08 14.51
C ALA A 498 -13.59 -0.29 13.78
N SER A 499 -13.27 0.37 12.68
CA SER A 499 -14.24 1.10 11.85
C SER A 499 -15.33 0.18 11.29
N VAL A 500 -14.95 -0.97 10.74
CA VAL A 500 -15.92 -1.96 10.24
C VAL A 500 -16.73 -2.57 11.39
N ALA A 501 -16.07 -3.00 12.45
CA ALA A 501 -16.75 -3.62 13.60
C ALA A 501 -17.77 -2.67 14.23
N THR A 502 -17.44 -1.40 14.42
CA THR A 502 -18.36 -0.41 14.99
C THR A 502 -19.50 -0.05 14.05
N THR A 503 -19.27 -0.04 12.74
CA THR A 503 -20.33 0.15 11.73
C THR A 503 -21.34 -0.99 11.78
N VAL A 504 -20.88 -2.24 11.80
CA VAL A 504 -21.75 -3.42 11.92
C VAL A 504 -22.48 -3.45 13.26
N LEU A 505 -21.81 -3.07 14.35
CA LEU A 505 -22.42 -2.98 15.68
C LEU A 505 -23.64 -2.06 15.71
N LEU A 506 -23.59 -0.93 15.02
CA LEU A 506 -24.67 0.05 14.93
C LEU A 506 -25.73 -0.29 13.87
N THR A 507 -25.47 -1.26 13.00
CA THR A 507 -26.40 -1.65 11.94
C THR A 507 -27.60 -2.37 12.53
N ASN A 508 -28.79 -1.91 12.20
CA ASN A 508 -30.07 -2.50 12.62
C ASN A 508 -30.94 -2.96 11.44
N THR A 509 -30.59 -2.52 10.23
CA THR A 509 -31.36 -2.80 9.02
C THR A 509 -30.42 -3.07 7.86
N THR A 510 -30.72 -4.08 7.05
CA THR A 510 -30.03 -4.35 5.79
C THR A 510 -31.00 -4.28 4.62
N ILE A 511 -30.56 -3.70 3.51
CA ILE A 511 -31.32 -3.60 2.26
C ILE A 511 -30.47 -4.24 1.17
N THR A 512 -30.87 -5.42 0.73
CA THR A 512 -30.13 -6.19 -0.28
C THR A 512 -30.95 -6.36 -1.57
N ASN A 513 -30.28 -6.69 -2.67
CA ASN A 513 -30.96 -7.09 -3.89
C ASN A 513 -31.51 -8.50 -3.69
N LYS A 514 -32.81 -8.71 -3.99
CA LYS A 514 -33.38 -10.04 -3.98
C LYS A 514 -32.71 -10.86 -5.10
N ARG A 515 -31.98 -11.90 -4.72
CA ARG A 515 -31.42 -12.83 -5.70
C ARG A 515 -32.54 -13.77 -6.15
N SER A 516 -32.77 -13.87 -7.46
CA SER A 516 -33.59 -14.93 -8.01
C SER A 516 -32.85 -16.24 -7.88
N VAL A 517 -33.45 -17.21 -7.21
CA VAL A 517 -33.00 -18.60 -7.16
C VAL A 517 -33.06 -19.22 -8.54
#